data_47bf758d6bd52002c165e846f4565dbe
#
_entry.id   47bf758d6bd52002c165e846f4565dbe
#
_cell.length_a   1.000
_cell.length_b   1.000
_cell.length_c   1.000
_cell.angle_alpha   90.00
_cell.angle_beta   90.00
_cell.angle_gamma   90.00
#
_symmetry.space_group_name_H-M   'P 1'
#
loop_
_entity.id
_entity.type
_entity.pdbx_description
1 polymer ?
#
loop_
_entity_poly.entity_id
_entity_poly.type
_entity_poly.pdbx_seq_one_letter_code
_entity_poly.pdbx_strand_id
1 'polypeptide(L)'
;MAVTVAGRTVTADPRLAWRAVRIEVASQPRALKAWFAFLTLLLAIGAVGALLSLPPGDEVFGTKPSFEWGLLISAYVFFAITTSGLCLASSLGTVFGIDRFRPLEKRHALLALFSLVTAFGVIALDLHYPVRLAFGAVLSPSPMSPMWWMGVLYFGYLALLVVEVTSMFTRRERIHNVSCLLASFMAILAPSTLGAVFGVLASRPYWHGSFTPPSLLMAALLAGISLLGIVFCVVVRFRLAGWERSQSLAVPGLRVLLTIALFTAFLVTGWQVLTTLYGGVPGLSDSMDAVLVGPLAPTFWIGKVLIGLAIPLVLVALPRFYSVGPLFVASVLTFVGVFFDRTIFVNAGQVVSSTAASGVVSMPFNTYTPSLVEIAIVIGAFGFFAMAYTLAERFLDMSEHTGDHLPILSRWGRHDPHGHAAAGPYAHGTAATEH
;
A
#
# COMPACT_ATOMS: atom_id res chain seq x y z
N MET A 1 3.56 -16.50 -30.19
CA MET A 1 3.92 -16.28 -28.77
C MET A 1 3.04 -17.21 -27.94
N ALA A 2 3.59 -18.28 -27.38
CA ALA A 2 2.80 -19.24 -26.57
C ALA A 2 2.81 -18.76 -25.13
N VAL A 3 1.64 -18.50 -24.56
CA VAL A 3 1.49 -18.14 -23.15
C VAL A 3 1.18 -19.42 -22.39
N THR A 4 2.01 -19.75 -21.41
CA THR A 4 1.80 -20.92 -20.56
C THR A 4 0.92 -20.50 -19.37
N VAL A 5 -0.32 -20.97 -19.32
CA VAL A 5 -1.24 -20.78 -18.22
C VAL A 5 -1.38 -22.10 -17.48
N ALA A 6 -1.11 -22.11 -16.17
CA ALA A 6 -1.19 -23.29 -15.30
C ALA A 6 -0.49 -24.56 -15.85
N GLY A 7 0.74 -24.41 -16.41
CA GLY A 7 1.51 -25.54 -16.93
C GLY A 7 1.07 -26.08 -18.30
N ARG A 8 0.12 -25.42 -18.97
CA ARG A 8 -0.34 -25.77 -20.34
C ARG A 8 -0.04 -24.64 -21.31
N THR A 9 0.62 -24.96 -22.41
CA THR A 9 0.80 -24.05 -23.54
C THR A 9 -0.53 -23.74 -24.21
N VAL A 10 -1.00 -22.50 -24.06
CA VAL A 10 -2.24 -22.03 -24.71
C VAL A 10 -1.84 -21.49 -26.09
N THR A 11 -2.40 -22.08 -27.13
CA THR A 11 -2.23 -21.64 -28.52
C THR A 11 -2.84 -20.25 -28.73
N ALA A 12 -2.31 -19.47 -29.65
CA ALA A 12 -2.70 -18.08 -29.94
C ALA A 12 -4.13 -17.92 -30.54
N ASP A 13 -4.98 -18.95 -30.49
CA ASP A 13 -6.38 -18.84 -30.89
C ASP A 13 -7.24 -18.29 -29.74
N PRO A 14 -7.82 -17.08 -29.87
CA PRO A 14 -8.62 -16.46 -28.81
C PRO A 14 -9.83 -17.33 -28.37
N ARG A 15 -10.39 -18.12 -29.29
CA ARG A 15 -11.55 -18.98 -29.01
C ARG A 15 -11.18 -20.19 -28.13
N LEU A 16 -9.98 -20.75 -28.34
CA LEU A 16 -9.44 -21.83 -27.52
C LEU A 16 -9.00 -21.31 -26.16
N ALA A 17 -8.41 -20.12 -26.10
CA ALA A 17 -8.07 -19.45 -24.86
C ALA A 17 -9.34 -19.20 -23.99
N TRP A 18 -10.41 -18.67 -24.57
CA TRP A 18 -11.70 -18.48 -23.87
C TRP A 18 -12.33 -19.80 -23.38
N ARG A 19 -12.24 -20.87 -24.17
CA ARG A 19 -12.72 -22.21 -23.75
C ARG A 19 -11.91 -22.75 -22.58
N ALA A 20 -10.60 -22.63 -22.61
CA ALA A 20 -9.70 -23.04 -21.53
C ALA A 20 -10.00 -22.27 -20.24
N VAL A 21 -10.15 -20.94 -20.32
CA VAL A 21 -10.54 -20.11 -19.17
C VAL A 21 -11.91 -20.51 -18.62
N ARG A 22 -12.89 -20.77 -19.49
CA ARG A 22 -14.25 -21.17 -19.06
C ARG A 22 -14.22 -22.53 -18.34
N ILE A 23 -13.47 -23.51 -18.83
CA ILE A 23 -13.34 -24.84 -18.21
C ILE A 23 -12.60 -24.69 -16.87
N GLU A 24 -11.54 -23.92 -16.82
CA GLU A 24 -10.78 -23.64 -15.60
C GLU A 24 -11.66 -22.98 -14.53
N VAL A 25 -12.43 -21.97 -14.89
CA VAL A 25 -13.38 -21.29 -14.00
C VAL A 25 -14.49 -22.24 -13.55
N ALA A 26 -14.98 -23.12 -14.44
CA ALA A 26 -16.04 -24.07 -14.10
C ALA A 26 -15.57 -25.13 -13.09
N SER A 27 -14.30 -25.52 -13.10
CA SER A 27 -13.71 -26.51 -12.19
C SER A 27 -13.37 -25.96 -10.79
N GLN A 28 -13.40 -24.63 -10.60
CA GLN A 28 -13.00 -23.99 -9.35
C GLN A 28 -13.98 -24.27 -8.19
N PRO A 29 -13.48 -24.28 -6.92
CA PRO A 29 -14.33 -24.40 -5.73
C PRO A 29 -15.40 -23.31 -5.67
N ARG A 30 -16.57 -23.65 -5.12
CA ARG A 30 -17.68 -22.67 -4.96
C ARG A 30 -17.28 -21.40 -4.24
N ALA A 31 -16.41 -21.51 -3.24
CA ALA A 31 -15.89 -20.35 -2.49
C ALA A 31 -15.12 -19.36 -3.38
N LEU A 32 -14.28 -19.86 -4.30
CA LEU A 32 -13.52 -19.02 -5.21
C LEU A 32 -14.43 -18.35 -6.26
N LYS A 33 -15.46 -19.07 -6.74
CA LYS A 33 -16.47 -18.46 -7.64
C LYS A 33 -17.24 -17.35 -6.95
N ALA A 34 -17.65 -17.55 -5.70
CA ALA A 34 -18.32 -16.53 -4.89
C ALA A 34 -17.40 -15.32 -4.66
N TRP A 35 -16.11 -15.55 -4.42
CA TRP A 35 -15.12 -14.48 -4.30
C TRP A 35 -14.98 -13.65 -5.58
N PHE A 36 -14.82 -14.29 -6.75
CA PHE A 36 -14.80 -13.58 -8.03
C PHE A 36 -16.10 -12.82 -8.33
N ALA A 37 -17.25 -13.42 -8.04
CA ALA A 37 -18.54 -12.76 -8.19
C ALA A 37 -18.66 -11.52 -7.29
N PHE A 38 -18.21 -11.62 -6.03
CA PHE A 38 -18.14 -10.49 -5.11
C PHE A 38 -17.23 -9.38 -5.62
N LEU A 39 -16.00 -9.69 -6.06
CA LEU A 39 -15.09 -8.69 -6.62
C LEU A 39 -15.61 -8.05 -7.90
N THR A 40 -16.28 -8.84 -8.76
CA THR A 40 -16.93 -8.31 -9.97
C THR A 40 -18.07 -7.34 -9.61
N LEU A 41 -18.83 -7.63 -8.56
CA LEU A 41 -19.86 -6.71 -8.06
C LEU A 41 -19.23 -5.39 -7.57
N LEU A 42 -18.15 -5.44 -6.79
CA LEU A 42 -17.45 -4.22 -6.35
C LEU A 42 -16.93 -3.40 -7.55
N LEU A 43 -16.36 -4.07 -8.56
CA LEU A 43 -15.92 -3.43 -9.80
C LEU A 43 -17.08 -2.80 -10.58
N ALA A 44 -18.23 -3.47 -10.66
CA ALA A 44 -19.41 -2.94 -11.34
C ALA A 44 -19.94 -1.68 -10.63
N ILE A 45 -19.99 -1.69 -9.29
CA ILE A 45 -20.34 -0.50 -8.49
C ILE A 45 -19.38 0.65 -8.78
N GLY A 46 -18.06 0.38 -8.77
CA GLY A 46 -17.05 1.39 -9.08
C GLY A 46 -17.11 1.91 -10.50
N ALA A 47 -17.38 1.04 -11.47
CA ALA A 47 -17.55 1.44 -12.88
C ALA A 47 -18.74 2.36 -13.06
N VAL A 48 -19.87 2.08 -12.40
CA VAL A 48 -21.03 2.99 -12.39
C VAL A 48 -20.65 4.34 -11.79
N GLY A 49 -19.96 4.36 -10.64
CA GLY A 49 -19.46 5.59 -10.04
C GLY A 49 -18.54 6.37 -10.99
N ALA A 50 -17.58 5.69 -11.61
CA ALA A 50 -16.65 6.29 -12.56
C ALA A 50 -17.38 6.86 -13.82
N LEU A 51 -18.38 6.17 -14.35
CA LEU A 51 -19.17 6.66 -15.47
C LEU A 51 -19.99 7.91 -15.10
N LEU A 52 -20.53 7.94 -13.89
CA LEU A 52 -21.28 9.09 -13.38
C LEU A 52 -20.39 10.30 -13.07
N SER A 53 -19.09 10.10 -12.85
CA SER A 53 -18.12 11.18 -12.60
C SER A 53 -17.54 11.79 -13.89
N LEU A 54 -17.82 11.21 -15.06
CA LEU A 54 -17.37 11.79 -16.34
C LEU A 54 -18.16 13.06 -16.67
N PRO A 55 -17.55 14.05 -17.35
CA PRO A 55 -18.22 15.32 -17.67
C PRO A 55 -19.55 15.13 -18.41
N PRO A 56 -20.61 15.92 -18.05
CA PRO A 56 -20.63 17.14 -17.24
C PRO A 56 -20.87 16.96 -15.74
N GLY A 57 -20.38 15.87 -15.13
CA GLY A 57 -20.72 15.42 -13.78
C GLY A 57 -20.02 16.10 -12.60
N ASP A 58 -19.48 17.31 -12.74
CA ASP A 58 -18.73 18.01 -11.68
C ASP A 58 -19.52 18.23 -10.37
N GLU A 59 -20.85 18.28 -10.45
CA GLU A 59 -21.75 18.45 -9.30
C GLU A 59 -22.00 17.14 -8.52
N VAL A 60 -21.43 16.02 -8.98
CA VAL A 60 -21.73 14.69 -8.43
C VAL A 60 -20.92 14.39 -7.17
N PHE A 61 -19.80 15.10 -6.94
CA PHE A 61 -18.97 14.97 -5.76
C PHE A 61 -19.51 15.79 -4.59
N GLY A 62 -19.25 15.30 -3.36
CA GLY A 62 -19.62 16.01 -2.14
C GLY A 62 -18.73 17.21 -1.81
N THR A 63 -17.76 17.53 -2.67
CA THR A 63 -16.80 18.63 -2.51
C THR A 63 -17.47 19.98 -2.76
N LYS A 64 -16.93 21.02 -2.13
CA LYS A 64 -17.42 22.41 -2.17
C LYS A 64 -16.21 23.34 -2.24
N PRO A 65 -16.37 24.62 -2.66
CA PRO A 65 -15.26 25.58 -2.68
C PRO A 65 -14.54 25.77 -1.32
N SER A 66 -15.24 25.50 -0.21
CA SER A 66 -14.66 25.53 1.14
C SER A 66 -14.03 24.20 1.56
N PHE A 67 -14.29 23.11 0.83
CA PHE A 67 -13.84 21.75 1.13
C PHE A 67 -13.54 21.01 -0.18
N GLU A 68 -12.36 21.28 -0.74
CA GLU A 68 -11.99 20.89 -2.10
C GLU A 68 -11.59 19.42 -2.24
N TRP A 69 -11.01 18.83 -1.19
CA TRP A 69 -10.44 17.47 -1.21
C TRP A 69 -11.30 16.49 -0.41
N GLY A 70 -11.95 15.58 -1.11
CA GLY A 70 -12.90 14.64 -0.56
C GLY A 70 -12.32 13.24 -0.31
N LEU A 71 -13.24 12.27 -0.36
CA LEU A 71 -12.95 10.85 -0.12
C LEU A 71 -12.01 10.26 -1.17
N LEU A 72 -12.05 10.74 -2.42
CA LEU A 72 -11.17 10.25 -3.49
C LEU A 72 -9.72 10.59 -3.22
N ILE A 73 -9.42 11.81 -2.75
CA ILE A 73 -8.06 12.19 -2.35
C ILE A 73 -7.60 11.35 -1.15
N SER A 74 -8.48 11.08 -0.18
CA SER A 74 -8.16 10.20 0.95
C SER A 74 -7.79 8.78 0.50
N ALA A 75 -8.55 8.22 -0.45
CA ALA A 75 -8.29 6.92 -1.04
C ALA A 75 -7.01 6.90 -1.89
N TYR A 76 -6.78 7.94 -2.69
CA TYR A 76 -5.52 8.11 -3.42
C TYR A 76 -4.31 8.10 -2.47
N VAL A 77 -4.32 8.93 -1.43
CA VAL A 77 -3.23 8.98 -0.44
C VAL A 77 -3.04 7.62 0.22
N PHE A 78 -4.13 6.95 0.59
CA PHE A 78 -4.10 5.62 1.21
C PHE A 78 -3.41 4.58 0.33
N PHE A 79 -3.80 4.44 -0.95
CA PHE A 79 -3.18 3.48 -1.86
C PHE A 79 -1.74 3.86 -2.21
N ALA A 80 -1.45 5.14 -2.39
CA ALA A 80 -0.10 5.62 -2.69
C ALA A 80 0.89 5.32 -1.56
N ILE A 81 0.52 5.58 -0.30
CA ILE A 81 1.37 5.26 0.85
C ILE A 81 1.45 3.75 1.10
N THR A 82 0.38 3.00 0.82
CA THR A 82 0.39 1.52 0.94
C THR A 82 1.46 0.91 0.04
N THR A 83 1.62 1.41 -1.19
CA THR A 83 2.72 1.03 -2.09
C THR A 83 4.08 1.16 -1.42
N SER A 84 4.34 2.32 -0.83
CA SER A 84 5.61 2.61 -0.16
C SER A 84 5.85 1.72 1.06
N GLY A 85 4.82 1.52 1.86
CA GLY A 85 4.90 0.64 3.03
C GLY A 85 5.17 -0.82 2.67
N LEU A 86 4.60 -1.32 1.59
CA LEU A 86 4.88 -2.65 1.06
C LEU A 86 6.35 -2.78 0.66
N CYS A 87 6.89 -1.84 -0.12
CA CYS A 87 8.29 -1.87 -0.54
C CYS A 87 9.26 -1.75 0.64
N LEU A 88 8.96 -0.89 1.61
CA LEU A 88 9.78 -0.77 2.82
C LEU A 88 9.78 -2.05 3.65
N ALA A 89 8.62 -2.67 3.84
CA ALA A 89 8.54 -3.93 4.61
C ALA A 89 9.28 -5.07 3.90
N SER A 90 9.26 -5.13 2.57
CA SER A 90 9.96 -6.16 1.81
C SER A 90 11.46 -5.91 1.69
N SER A 91 11.90 -4.65 1.68
CA SER A 91 13.31 -4.32 1.64
C SER A 91 14.10 -4.96 2.79
N LEU A 92 13.41 -5.27 3.91
CA LEU A 92 14.00 -6.04 5.01
C LEU A 92 14.51 -7.42 4.55
N GLY A 93 13.82 -8.08 3.62
CA GLY A 93 14.26 -9.36 3.06
C GLY A 93 15.28 -9.20 1.95
N THR A 94 14.99 -8.34 0.97
CA THR A 94 15.76 -8.23 -0.28
C THR A 94 17.01 -7.38 -0.14
N VAL A 95 16.92 -6.23 0.53
CA VAL A 95 18.04 -5.28 0.68
C VAL A 95 18.87 -5.61 1.92
N PHE A 96 18.20 -5.77 3.08
CA PHE A 96 18.87 -6.00 4.36
C PHE A 96 19.16 -7.48 4.65
N GLY A 97 18.61 -8.41 3.87
CA GLY A 97 18.93 -9.83 3.97
C GLY A 97 18.34 -10.56 5.17
N ILE A 98 17.21 -10.08 5.69
CA ILE A 98 16.48 -10.77 6.75
C ILE A 98 15.66 -11.90 6.12
N ASP A 99 16.19 -13.13 6.14
CA ASP A 99 15.62 -14.30 5.43
C ASP A 99 14.14 -14.58 5.72
N ARG A 100 13.63 -14.17 6.87
CA ARG A 100 12.22 -14.34 7.25
C ARG A 100 11.24 -13.64 6.30
N PHE A 101 11.68 -12.57 5.61
CA PHE A 101 10.83 -11.75 4.74
C PHE A 101 11.02 -12.04 3.24
N ARG A 102 12.03 -12.84 2.87
CA ARG A 102 12.25 -13.29 1.47
C ARG A 102 11.02 -13.96 0.86
N PRO A 103 10.30 -14.86 1.58
CA PRO A 103 9.11 -15.53 1.03
C PRO A 103 8.00 -14.59 0.56
N LEU A 104 8.09 -13.33 0.83
CA LEU A 104 7.07 -12.33 0.50
C LEU A 104 7.41 -11.54 -0.77
N GLU A 105 8.60 -11.72 -1.34
CA GLU A 105 9.16 -10.87 -2.39
C GLU A 105 8.26 -10.70 -3.61
N LYS A 106 7.78 -11.78 -4.22
CA LYS A 106 6.88 -11.69 -5.39
C LYS A 106 5.53 -11.07 -5.06
N ARG A 107 4.98 -11.42 -3.89
CA ARG A 107 3.66 -10.95 -3.48
C ARG A 107 3.67 -9.47 -3.15
N HIS A 108 4.69 -8.99 -2.44
CA HIS A 108 4.74 -7.56 -2.13
C HIS A 108 4.94 -6.68 -3.36
N ALA A 109 5.80 -7.09 -4.33
CA ALA A 109 6.03 -6.33 -5.54
C ALA A 109 4.74 -6.16 -6.37
N LEU A 110 3.95 -7.25 -6.50
CA LEU A 110 2.66 -7.19 -7.18
C LEU A 110 1.63 -6.36 -6.41
N LEU A 111 1.56 -6.51 -5.08
CA LEU A 111 0.69 -5.69 -4.25
C LEU A 111 1.05 -4.20 -4.35
N ALA A 112 2.35 -3.87 -4.32
CA ALA A 112 2.83 -2.50 -4.48
C ALA A 112 2.46 -1.92 -5.85
N LEU A 113 2.69 -2.68 -6.92
CA LEU A 113 2.34 -2.28 -8.28
C LEU A 113 0.83 -2.01 -8.40
N PHE A 114 -0.02 -2.94 -7.97
CA PHE A 114 -1.47 -2.77 -8.08
C PHE A 114 -2.01 -1.68 -7.16
N SER A 115 -1.40 -1.48 -5.99
CA SER A 115 -1.76 -0.38 -5.10
C SER A 115 -1.48 0.98 -5.77
N LEU A 116 -0.32 1.15 -6.40
CA LEU A 116 0.03 2.39 -7.07
C LEU A 116 -0.83 2.63 -8.32
N VAL A 117 -1.11 1.59 -9.12
CA VAL A 117 -2.03 1.70 -10.26
C VAL A 117 -3.43 2.10 -9.78
N THR A 118 -3.90 1.52 -8.67
CA THR A 118 -5.18 1.89 -8.06
C THR A 118 -5.18 3.35 -7.61
N ALA A 119 -4.10 3.80 -6.95
CA ALA A 119 -3.95 5.20 -6.55
C ALA A 119 -4.07 6.15 -7.75
N PHE A 120 -3.35 5.86 -8.83
CA PHE A 120 -3.44 6.67 -10.06
C PHE A 120 -4.84 6.61 -10.70
N GLY A 121 -5.51 5.48 -10.65
CA GLY A 121 -6.89 5.35 -11.14
C GLY A 121 -7.84 6.25 -10.36
N VAL A 122 -7.74 6.27 -9.02
CA VAL A 122 -8.60 7.08 -8.16
C VAL A 122 -8.36 8.57 -8.37
N ILE A 123 -7.08 9.01 -8.38
CA ILE A 123 -6.77 10.45 -8.59
C ILE A 123 -7.14 10.90 -10.02
N ALA A 124 -7.05 10.03 -11.02
CA ALA A 124 -7.45 10.35 -12.37
C ALA A 124 -8.96 10.60 -12.49
N LEU A 125 -9.79 9.94 -11.68
CA LEU A 125 -11.24 10.16 -11.61
C LEU A 125 -11.59 11.43 -10.80
N ASP A 126 -10.75 11.86 -9.88
CA ASP A 126 -10.93 13.10 -9.11
C ASP A 126 -10.57 14.35 -9.94
N LEU A 127 -9.67 14.20 -10.91
CA LEU A 127 -9.22 15.31 -11.74
C LEU A 127 -10.15 15.54 -12.93
N HIS A 128 -10.61 16.76 -13.15
CA HIS A 128 -11.42 17.16 -14.31
C HIS A 128 -10.75 16.83 -15.65
N TYR A 129 -9.42 16.85 -15.68
CA TYR A 129 -8.61 16.59 -16.87
C TYR A 129 -7.51 15.57 -16.58
N PRO A 130 -7.84 14.27 -16.46
CA PRO A 130 -6.87 13.22 -16.07
C PRO A 130 -5.66 13.11 -17.03
N VAL A 131 -5.84 13.47 -18.29
CA VAL A 131 -4.75 13.50 -19.28
C VAL A 131 -3.65 14.50 -18.87
N ARG A 132 -3.99 15.59 -18.19
CA ARG A 132 -3.00 16.55 -17.68
C ARG A 132 -2.11 15.97 -16.58
N LEU A 133 -2.57 14.97 -15.85
CA LEU A 133 -1.74 14.29 -14.84
C LEU A 133 -0.50 13.66 -15.49
N ALA A 134 -0.68 12.96 -16.62
CA ALA A 134 0.41 12.27 -17.30
C ALA A 134 1.34 13.24 -18.07
N PHE A 135 0.77 14.26 -18.73
CA PHE A 135 1.53 15.15 -19.58
C PHE A 135 2.01 16.43 -18.88
N GLY A 136 1.34 16.85 -17.81
CA GLY A 136 1.67 18.09 -17.09
C GLY A 136 3.08 18.07 -16.49
N ALA A 137 3.54 16.94 -15.99
CA ALA A 137 4.89 16.80 -15.47
C ALA A 137 5.98 16.98 -16.53
N VAL A 138 5.70 16.61 -17.79
CA VAL A 138 6.66 16.66 -18.90
C VAL A 138 6.52 17.97 -19.69
N LEU A 139 5.29 18.37 -20.03
CA LEU A 139 5.03 19.52 -20.90
C LEU A 139 5.06 20.87 -20.16
N SER A 140 4.82 20.87 -18.86
CA SER A 140 4.83 22.10 -18.04
C SER A 140 5.64 21.86 -16.77
N PRO A 141 6.99 21.69 -16.87
CA PRO A 141 7.84 21.45 -15.71
C PRO A 141 7.81 22.63 -14.75
N SER A 142 7.56 22.35 -13.48
CA SER A 142 7.53 23.36 -12.40
C SER A 142 8.38 22.88 -11.21
N PRO A 143 9.72 22.96 -11.31
CA PRO A 143 10.64 22.43 -10.29
C PRO A 143 10.50 23.08 -8.90
N MET A 144 9.88 24.24 -8.82
CA MET A 144 9.60 24.93 -7.54
C MET A 144 8.31 24.42 -6.87
N SER A 145 7.52 23.58 -7.54
CA SER A 145 6.27 23.03 -7.00
C SER A 145 6.49 21.65 -6.38
N PRO A 146 6.19 21.46 -5.08
CA PRO A 146 6.19 20.13 -4.45
C PRO A 146 5.26 19.15 -5.14
N MET A 147 4.13 19.61 -5.67
CA MET A 147 3.16 18.78 -6.41
C MET A 147 3.75 18.24 -7.71
N TRP A 148 4.57 19.02 -8.41
CA TRP A 148 5.28 18.56 -9.61
C TRP A 148 6.26 17.44 -9.26
N TRP A 149 7.09 17.62 -8.22
CA TRP A 149 8.02 16.58 -7.74
C TRP A 149 7.29 15.33 -7.29
N MET A 150 6.17 15.46 -6.59
CA MET A 150 5.33 14.33 -6.22
C MET A 150 4.90 13.52 -7.46
N GLY A 151 4.40 14.20 -8.50
CA GLY A 151 4.01 13.54 -9.76
C GLY A 151 5.19 12.81 -10.42
N VAL A 152 6.33 13.49 -10.60
CA VAL A 152 7.54 12.92 -11.22
C VAL A 152 8.03 11.69 -10.45
N LEU A 153 8.11 11.77 -9.12
CA LEU A 153 8.60 10.67 -8.30
C LEU A 153 7.64 9.47 -8.30
N TYR A 154 6.32 9.68 -8.23
CA TYR A 154 5.35 8.58 -8.29
C TYR A 154 5.28 7.92 -9.67
N PHE A 155 5.42 8.68 -10.79
CA PHE A 155 5.53 8.10 -12.13
C PHE A 155 6.83 7.31 -12.29
N GLY A 156 7.96 7.85 -11.81
CA GLY A 156 9.23 7.13 -11.77
C GLY A 156 9.16 5.85 -10.92
N TYR A 157 8.47 5.93 -9.80
CA TYR A 157 8.23 4.80 -8.90
C TYR A 157 7.40 3.70 -9.59
N LEU A 158 6.32 4.08 -10.27
CA LEU A 158 5.52 3.14 -11.07
C LEU A 158 6.37 2.43 -12.12
N ALA A 159 7.20 3.18 -12.87
CA ALA A 159 8.10 2.59 -13.87
C ALA A 159 9.09 1.60 -13.25
N LEU A 160 9.66 1.94 -12.08
CA LEU A 160 10.56 1.03 -11.35
C LEU A 160 9.85 -0.24 -10.88
N LEU A 161 8.62 -0.14 -10.37
CA LEU A 161 7.83 -1.31 -9.96
C LEU A 161 7.49 -2.22 -11.15
N VAL A 162 7.17 -1.65 -12.30
CA VAL A 162 6.95 -2.43 -13.54
C VAL A 162 8.23 -3.16 -13.95
N VAL A 163 9.40 -2.50 -13.89
CA VAL A 163 10.69 -3.12 -14.17
C VAL A 163 11.01 -4.22 -13.15
N GLU A 164 10.78 -3.97 -11.86
CA GLU A 164 11.00 -4.93 -10.79
C GLU A 164 10.17 -6.19 -11.01
N VAL A 165 8.86 -6.06 -11.17
CA VAL A 165 7.95 -7.18 -11.42
C VAL A 165 8.33 -7.92 -12.70
N THR A 166 8.58 -7.22 -13.81
CA THR A 166 8.95 -7.84 -15.09
C THR A 166 10.28 -8.59 -14.99
N SER A 167 11.29 -8.01 -14.32
CA SER A 167 12.61 -8.62 -14.16
C SER A 167 12.55 -9.87 -13.27
N MET A 168 11.69 -9.88 -12.25
CA MET A 168 11.44 -11.01 -11.37
C MET A 168 10.90 -12.23 -12.15
N PHE A 169 9.90 -12.03 -13.01
CA PHE A 169 9.33 -13.11 -13.82
C PHE A 169 10.19 -13.50 -15.05
N THR A 170 11.05 -12.61 -15.54
CA THR A 170 12.00 -12.92 -16.62
C THR A 170 13.36 -13.43 -16.13
N ARG A 171 13.53 -13.62 -14.83
CA ARG A 171 14.73 -14.11 -14.15
C ARG A 171 15.98 -13.28 -14.45
N ARG A 172 15.84 -11.97 -14.59
CA ARG A 172 16.96 -11.04 -14.81
C ARG A 172 17.44 -10.48 -13.46
N GLU A 173 18.17 -11.29 -12.70
CA GLU A 173 18.60 -10.99 -11.32
C GLU A 173 19.26 -9.62 -11.15
N ARG A 174 20.17 -9.24 -12.04
CA ARG A 174 20.87 -7.95 -11.94
C ARG A 174 19.92 -6.77 -12.05
N ILE A 175 18.98 -6.82 -13.00
CA ILE A 175 17.98 -5.76 -13.20
C ILE A 175 17.04 -5.74 -11.99
N HIS A 176 16.61 -6.92 -11.53
CA HIS A 176 15.75 -7.05 -10.37
C HIS A 176 16.39 -6.43 -9.11
N ASN A 177 17.64 -6.77 -8.80
CA ASN A 177 18.34 -6.24 -7.61
C ASN A 177 18.48 -4.71 -7.65
N VAL A 178 18.80 -4.15 -8.84
CA VAL A 178 18.92 -2.69 -8.99
C VAL A 178 17.55 -2.01 -8.87
N SER A 179 16.52 -2.54 -9.53
CA SER A 179 15.17 -1.98 -9.46
C SER A 179 14.59 -2.05 -8.06
N CYS A 180 14.80 -3.15 -7.33
CA CYS A 180 14.38 -3.33 -5.94
C CYS A 180 15.05 -2.29 -5.00
N LEU A 181 16.37 -2.07 -5.15
CA LEU A 181 17.09 -1.07 -4.38
C LEU A 181 16.56 0.35 -4.67
N LEU A 182 16.37 0.70 -5.94
CA LEU A 182 15.82 2.00 -6.34
C LEU A 182 14.36 2.16 -5.90
N ALA A 183 13.54 1.12 -6.00
CA ALA A 183 12.16 1.12 -5.51
C ALA A 183 12.09 1.32 -3.99
N SER A 184 13.00 0.71 -3.23
CA SER A 184 13.12 0.92 -1.78
C SER A 184 13.49 2.38 -1.42
N PHE A 185 14.32 3.02 -2.23
CA PHE A 185 14.63 4.44 -2.07
C PHE A 185 13.43 5.33 -2.42
N MET A 186 12.73 5.03 -3.51
CA MET A 186 11.49 5.73 -3.88
C MET A 186 10.38 5.53 -2.83
N ALA A 187 10.36 4.40 -2.14
CA ALA A 187 9.40 4.13 -1.07
C ALA A 187 9.54 5.09 0.14
N ILE A 188 10.68 5.75 0.30
CA ILE A 188 10.88 6.82 1.27
C ILE A 188 10.56 8.18 0.65
N LEU A 189 11.09 8.45 -0.55
CA LEU A 189 10.97 9.76 -1.20
C LEU A 189 9.53 10.10 -1.60
N ALA A 190 8.80 9.15 -2.20
CA ALA A 190 7.47 9.41 -2.73
C ALA A 190 6.46 9.82 -1.62
N PRO A 191 6.29 9.07 -0.51
CA PRO A 191 5.39 9.51 0.55
C PRO A 191 5.89 10.76 1.28
N SER A 192 7.21 10.99 1.33
CA SER A 192 7.77 12.22 1.90
C SER A 192 7.42 13.44 1.07
N THR A 193 7.50 13.35 -0.27
CA THR A 193 7.08 14.45 -1.16
C THR A 193 5.56 14.63 -1.17
N LEU A 194 4.78 13.54 -1.11
CA LEU A 194 3.33 13.63 -0.91
C LEU A 194 3.01 14.39 0.39
N GLY A 195 3.71 14.06 1.48
CA GLY A 195 3.59 14.79 2.74
C GLY A 195 4.02 16.25 2.63
N ALA A 196 5.05 16.53 1.86
CA ALA A 196 5.52 17.91 1.64
C ALA A 196 4.48 18.76 0.88
N VAL A 197 3.71 18.18 -0.07
CA VAL A 197 2.60 18.88 -0.74
C VAL A 197 1.62 19.46 0.28
N PHE A 198 1.26 18.69 1.31
CA PHE A 198 0.41 19.16 2.39
C PHE A 198 1.19 20.08 3.37
N GLY A 199 2.41 19.68 3.73
CA GLY A 199 3.21 20.35 4.76
C GLY A 199 3.64 21.77 4.44
N VAL A 200 3.69 22.18 3.16
CA VAL A 200 4.02 23.56 2.75
C VAL A 200 2.80 24.48 2.74
N LEU A 201 1.58 23.99 2.91
CA LEU A 201 0.36 24.78 2.86
C LEU A 201 0.16 25.58 4.16
N ALA A 202 0.81 26.75 4.25
CA ALA A 202 0.73 27.62 5.43
C ALA A 202 -0.70 28.11 5.75
N SER A 203 -1.58 28.16 4.74
CA SER A 203 -2.99 28.52 4.92
C SER A 203 -3.84 27.43 5.57
N ARG A 204 -3.29 26.24 5.77
CA ARG A 204 -3.97 25.07 6.36
C ARG A 204 -3.18 24.58 7.59
N PRO A 205 -3.42 25.14 8.78
CA PRO A 205 -2.60 24.89 9.97
C PRO A 205 -2.43 23.42 10.35
N TYR A 206 -3.47 22.58 10.15
CA TYR A 206 -3.41 21.15 10.46
C TYR A 206 -2.40 20.39 9.60
N TRP A 207 -2.24 20.77 8.33
CA TRP A 207 -1.28 20.12 7.42
C TRP A 207 0.10 20.76 7.50
N HIS A 208 0.16 22.07 7.81
CA HIS A 208 1.40 22.82 7.77
C HIS A 208 2.42 22.32 8.77
N GLY A 209 3.64 22.16 8.31
CA GLY A 209 4.80 21.87 9.16
C GLY A 209 5.59 20.62 8.77
N SER A 210 6.75 20.49 9.40
CA SER A 210 7.74 19.45 9.13
C SER A 210 7.34 18.05 9.60
N PHE A 211 6.29 17.94 10.43
CA PHE A 211 5.81 16.66 10.95
C PHE A 211 4.98 15.87 9.92
N THR A 212 4.39 16.54 8.96
CA THR A 212 3.49 15.94 7.97
C THR A 212 4.16 14.86 7.10
N PRO A 213 5.34 15.08 6.48
CA PRO A 213 6.03 14.03 5.73
C PRO A 213 6.35 12.77 6.56
N PRO A 214 6.96 12.85 7.77
CA PRO A 214 7.18 11.70 8.64
C PRO A 214 5.89 10.95 9.03
N SER A 215 4.79 11.67 9.25
CA SER A 215 3.51 11.05 9.61
C SER A 215 2.94 10.20 8.47
N LEU A 216 3.11 10.63 7.21
CA LEU A 216 2.72 9.83 6.05
C LEU A 216 3.61 8.59 5.90
N LEU A 217 4.91 8.72 6.14
CA LEU A 217 5.82 7.58 6.12
C LEU A 217 5.47 6.53 7.19
N MET A 218 5.12 6.99 8.40
CA MET A 218 4.66 6.09 9.47
C MET A 218 3.36 5.36 9.09
N ALA A 219 2.40 6.06 8.53
CA ALA A 219 1.16 5.45 8.04
C ALA A 219 1.43 4.49 6.86
N ALA A 220 2.41 4.79 6.01
CA ALA A 220 2.85 3.88 4.95
C ALA A 220 3.35 2.55 5.54
N LEU A 221 4.21 2.59 6.53
CA LEU A 221 4.70 1.38 7.22
C LEU A 221 3.55 0.55 7.80
N LEU A 222 2.60 1.19 8.49
CA LEU A 222 1.42 0.50 9.03
C LEU A 222 0.59 -0.15 7.93
N ALA A 223 0.29 0.58 6.85
CA ALA A 223 -0.50 0.07 5.73
C ALA A 223 0.20 -1.12 5.06
N GLY A 224 1.50 -1.00 4.76
CA GLY A 224 2.27 -2.06 4.10
C GLY A 224 2.40 -3.32 4.95
N ILE A 225 2.79 -3.19 6.22
CA ILE A 225 2.95 -4.34 7.13
C ILE A 225 1.60 -5.02 7.36
N SER A 226 0.52 -4.26 7.56
CA SER A 226 -0.81 -4.82 7.77
C SER A 226 -1.33 -5.55 6.54
N LEU A 227 -1.18 -4.99 5.34
CA LEU A 227 -1.59 -5.65 4.10
C LEU A 227 -0.79 -6.93 3.83
N LEU A 228 0.53 -6.92 4.05
CA LEU A 228 1.34 -8.14 4.01
C LEU A 228 0.87 -9.17 5.02
N GLY A 229 0.52 -8.74 6.23
CA GLY A 229 -0.04 -9.61 7.27
C GLY A 229 -1.34 -10.27 6.82
N ILE A 230 -2.26 -9.53 6.19
CA ILE A 230 -3.52 -10.06 5.63
C ILE A 230 -3.23 -11.14 4.61
N VAL A 231 -2.47 -10.79 3.56
CA VAL A 231 -2.19 -11.68 2.44
C VAL A 231 -1.44 -12.92 2.90
N PHE A 232 -0.44 -12.75 3.74
CA PHE A 232 0.35 -13.86 4.23
C PHE A 232 -0.43 -14.82 5.13
N CYS A 233 -1.29 -14.31 6.02
CA CYS A 233 -2.18 -15.15 6.81
C CYS A 233 -3.15 -15.97 5.94
N VAL A 234 -3.65 -15.37 4.84
CA VAL A 234 -4.48 -16.08 3.85
C VAL A 234 -3.70 -17.19 3.16
N VAL A 235 -2.47 -16.88 2.68
CA VAL A 235 -1.58 -17.87 2.03
C VAL A 235 -1.29 -19.05 2.96
N VAL A 236 -0.91 -18.77 4.21
CA VAL A 236 -0.62 -19.81 5.22
C VAL A 236 -1.88 -20.63 5.55
N ARG A 237 -3.04 -19.96 5.72
CA ARG A 237 -4.30 -20.63 6.11
C ARG A 237 -4.83 -21.58 5.04
N PHE A 238 -4.74 -21.18 3.78
CA PHE A 238 -5.27 -21.93 2.66
C PHE A 238 -4.22 -22.77 1.94
N ARG A 239 -2.95 -22.72 2.37
CA ARG A 239 -1.82 -23.43 1.74
C ARG A 239 -1.80 -23.22 0.23
N LEU A 240 -1.87 -21.96 -0.18
CA LEU A 240 -1.86 -21.60 -1.59
C LEU A 240 -0.58 -22.09 -2.28
N ALA A 241 -0.61 -22.17 -3.60
CA ALA A 241 0.51 -22.67 -4.40
C ALA A 241 1.82 -21.95 -4.03
N GLY A 242 2.92 -22.70 -3.85
CA GLY A 242 4.20 -22.20 -3.42
C GLY A 242 4.37 -22.04 -1.89
N TRP A 243 3.42 -22.54 -1.08
CA TRP A 243 3.60 -22.55 0.37
C TRP A 243 4.61 -23.61 0.80
N GLU A 244 5.72 -23.17 1.35
CA GLU A 244 6.72 -24.00 1.99
C GLU A 244 6.75 -23.79 3.51
N ARG A 245 7.30 -24.77 4.25
CA ARG A 245 7.42 -24.68 5.70
C ARG A 245 8.26 -23.47 6.16
N SER A 246 9.21 -23.01 5.35
CA SER A 246 10.02 -21.81 5.54
C SER A 246 9.16 -20.55 5.67
N GLN A 247 8.03 -20.49 4.96
CA GLN A 247 7.11 -19.34 4.98
C GLN A 247 6.44 -19.15 6.34
N SER A 248 6.26 -20.23 7.11
CA SER A 248 5.71 -20.12 8.47
C SER A 248 6.60 -19.29 9.41
N LEU A 249 7.88 -19.13 9.10
CA LEU A 249 8.83 -18.32 9.87
C LEU A 249 8.60 -16.81 9.70
N ALA A 250 7.93 -16.37 8.63
CA ALA A 250 7.60 -14.97 8.42
C ALA A 250 6.49 -14.47 9.37
N VAL A 251 5.58 -15.35 9.81
CA VAL A 251 4.45 -14.99 10.68
C VAL A 251 4.91 -14.32 11.99
N PRO A 252 5.88 -14.88 12.76
CA PRO A 252 6.40 -14.21 13.94
C PRO A 252 7.07 -12.86 13.62
N GLY A 253 7.80 -12.79 12.50
CA GLY A 253 8.45 -11.55 12.05
C GLY A 253 7.44 -10.44 11.75
N LEU A 254 6.38 -10.74 11.00
CA LEU A 254 5.31 -9.80 10.70
C LEU A 254 4.59 -9.34 11.96
N ARG A 255 4.35 -10.24 12.92
CA ARG A 255 3.76 -9.89 14.22
C ARG A 255 4.63 -8.87 14.96
N VAL A 256 5.93 -9.11 15.08
CA VAL A 256 6.87 -8.20 15.77
C VAL A 256 6.87 -6.83 15.06
N LEU A 257 6.99 -6.82 13.73
CA LEU A 257 6.97 -5.56 12.96
C LEU A 257 5.66 -4.79 13.15
N LEU A 258 4.52 -5.49 13.10
CA LEU A 258 3.20 -4.86 13.29
C LEU A 258 3.07 -4.33 14.72
N THR A 259 3.58 -5.05 15.73
CA THR A 259 3.56 -4.60 17.14
C THR A 259 4.38 -3.32 17.31
N ILE A 260 5.60 -3.29 16.79
CA ILE A 260 6.47 -2.11 16.87
C ILE A 260 5.83 -0.92 16.13
N ALA A 261 5.33 -1.15 14.91
CA ALA A 261 4.70 -0.10 14.11
C ALA A 261 3.44 0.47 14.77
N LEU A 262 2.57 -0.39 15.34
CA LEU A 262 1.37 0.03 16.08
C LEU A 262 1.71 0.82 17.33
N PHE A 263 2.68 0.35 18.11
CA PHE A 263 3.11 1.05 19.32
C PHE A 263 3.68 2.43 18.98
N THR A 264 4.55 2.51 17.96
CA THR A 264 5.11 3.78 17.50
C THR A 264 4.02 4.72 16.98
N ALA A 265 3.06 4.21 16.18
CA ALA A 265 1.95 5.02 15.69
C ALA A 265 1.03 5.52 16.81
N PHE A 266 0.82 4.72 17.83
CA PHE A 266 0.06 5.13 19.02
C PHE A 266 0.75 6.28 19.75
N LEU A 267 2.06 6.16 20.00
CA LEU A 267 2.87 7.22 20.62
C LEU A 267 2.87 8.50 19.75
N VAL A 268 3.10 8.34 18.44
CA VAL A 268 3.12 9.48 17.50
C VAL A 268 1.76 10.18 17.47
N THR A 269 0.65 9.42 17.50
CA THR A 269 -0.71 10.00 17.57
C THR A 269 -0.93 10.78 18.87
N GLY A 270 -0.53 10.21 20.01
CA GLY A 270 -0.59 10.90 21.30
C GLY A 270 0.26 12.17 21.31
N TRP A 271 1.47 12.10 20.77
CA TRP A 271 2.36 13.24 20.67
C TRP A 271 1.82 14.33 19.75
N GLN A 272 1.23 13.95 18.61
CA GLN A 272 0.56 14.88 17.70
C GLN A 272 -0.58 15.64 18.42
N VAL A 273 -1.42 14.94 19.16
CA VAL A 273 -2.50 15.56 19.93
C VAL A 273 -1.93 16.56 20.95
N LEU A 274 -0.94 16.14 21.74
CA LEU A 274 -0.32 16.99 22.76
C LEU A 274 0.30 18.24 22.15
N THR A 275 1.16 18.09 21.14
CA THR A 275 1.85 19.23 20.51
C THR A 275 0.89 20.19 19.81
N THR A 276 -0.21 19.69 19.28
CA THR A 276 -1.23 20.50 18.62
C THR A 276 -2.04 21.32 19.62
N LEU A 277 -2.44 20.71 20.73
CA LEU A 277 -3.21 21.41 21.78
C LEU A 277 -2.37 22.47 22.52
N TYR A 278 -1.09 22.19 22.77
CA TYR A 278 -0.21 23.07 23.53
C TYR A 278 0.62 24.02 22.67
N GLY A 279 0.62 23.85 21.35
CA GLY A 279 1.50 24.59 20.44
C GLY A 279 1.14 26.06 20.21
N GLY A 280 -0.08 26.48 20.58
CA GLY A 280 -0.53 27.87 20.47
C GLY A 280 -0.59 28.44 19.05
N VAL A 281 -0.62 27.56 18.02
CA VAL A 281 -0.70 27.98 16.62
C VAL A 281 -2.15 28.28 16.25
N PRO A 282 -2.48 29.48 15.76
CA PRO A 282 -3.85 29.85 15.40
C PRO A 282 -4.46 28.86 14.38
N GLY A 283 -5.69 28.41 14.62
CA GLY A 283 -6.41 27.45 13.78
C GLY A 283 -5.96 25.99 13.89
N LEU A 284 -4.81 25.72 14.52
CA LEU A 284 -4.32 24.36 14.72
C LEU A 284 -5.05 23.66 15.87
N SER A 285 -5.21 24.35 17.00
CA SER A 285 -6.04 23.89 18.14
C SER A 285 -7.48 23.64 17.71
N ASP A 286 -8.06 24.57 16.94
CA ASP A 286 -9.45 24.46 16.44
C ASP A 286 -9.62 23.26 15.50
N SER A 287 -8.62 23.00 14.64
CA SER A 287 -8.62 21.80 13.80
C SER A 287 -8.53 20.51 14.63
N MET A 288 -7.79 20.53 15.74
CA MET A 288 -7.70 19.40 16.66
C MET A 288 -8.98 19.21 17.47
N ASP A 289 -9.63 20.30 17.88
CA ASP A 289 -10.95 20.25 18.53
C ASP A 289 -11.99 19.61 17.61
N ALA A 290 -11.96 19.95 16.30
CA ALA A 290 -12.82 19.30 15.32
C ALA A 290 -12.56 17.78 15.20
N VAL A 291 -11.31 17.33 15.43
CA VAL A 291 -10.92 15.91 15.42
C VAL A 291 -11.27 15.20 16.73
N LEU A 292 -11.11 15.84 17.89
CA LEU A 292 -11.26 15.20 19.20
C LEU A 292 -12.71 15.21 19.70
N VAL A 293 -13.43 16.32 19.52
CA VAL A 293 -14.78 16.54 20.08
C VAL A 293 -15.78 17.00 19.00
N GLY A 294 -15.32 17.38 17.81
CA GLY A 294 -16.13 17.91 16.71
C GLY A 294 -16.60 16.85 15.72
N PRO A 295 -16.87 17.26 14.47
CA PRO A 295 -17.47 16.38 13.46
C PRO A 295 -16.62 15.17 13.07
N LEU A 296 -15.31 15.19 13.26
CA LEU A 296 -14.40 14.08 12.98
C LEU A 296 -14.15 13.14 14.16
N ALA A 297 -14.68 13.45 15.36
CA ALA A 297 -14.45 12.68 16.58
C ALA A 297 -14.84 11.20 16.47
N PRO A 298 -15.98 10.81 15.88
CA PRO A 298 -16.30 9.39 15.71
C PRO A 298 -15.28 8.65 14.86
N THR A 299 -14.83 9.26 13.76
CA THR A 299 -13.81 8.68 12.85
C THR A 299 -12.48 8.57 13.58
N PHE A 300 -12.10 9.54 14.38
CA PHE A 300 -10.86 9.52 15.15
C PHE A 300 -10.88 8.47 16.26
N TRP A 301 -11.85 8.53 17.16
CA TRP A 301 -11.85 7.64 18.33
C TRP A 301 -12.18 6.19 17.96
N ILE A 302 -13.20 5.98 17.13
CA ILE A 302 -13.63 4.64 16.75
C ILE A 302 -12.76 4.12 15.61
N GLY A 303 -12.61 4.87 14.50
CA GLY A 303 -11.93 4.40 13.30
C GLY A 303 -10.41 4.30 13.48
N LYS A 304 -9.75 5.39 13.88
CA LYS A 304 -8.28 5.42 14.02
C LYS A 304 -7.81 4.80 15.33
N VAL A 305 -8.31 5.30 16.49
CA VAL A 305 -7.76 4.91 17.80
C VAL A 305 -8.19 3.50 18.19
N LEU A 306 -9.48 3.21 18.21
CA LEU A 306 -9.98 1.91 18.68
C LEU A 306 -9.72 0.81 17.67
N ILE A 307 -10.24 0.94 16.45
CA ILE A 307 -10.15 -0.09 15.40
C ILE A 307 -8.74 -0.15 14.83
N GLY A 308 -8.11 1.00 14.52
CA GLY A 308 -6.84 1.06 13.83
C GLY A 308 -5.62 0.79 14.70
N LEU A 309 -5.65 1.16 15.98
CA LEU A 309 -4.47 1.09 16.85
C LEU A 309 -4.68 0.22 18.09
N ALA A 310 -5.66 0.50 18.94
CA ALA A 310 -5.76 -0.12 20.26
C ALA A 310 -6.09 -1.62 20.21
N ILE A 311 -7.17 -2.00 19.52
CA ILE A 311 -7.55 -3.42 19.38
C ILE A 311 -6.45 -4.22 18.68
N PRO A 312 -5.90 -3.80 17.53
CA PRO A 312 -4.80 -4.50 16.88
C PRO A 312 -3.58 -4.66 17.78
N LEU A 313 -3.17 -3.60 18.49
CA LEU A 313 -2.03 -3.65 19.40
C LEU A 313 -2.21 -4.71 20.50
N VAL A 314 -3.39 -4.78 21.11
CA VAL A 314 -3.74 -5.80 22.12
C VAL A 314 -3.65 -7.22 21.51
N LEU A 315 -4.18 -7.42 20.28
CA LEU A 315 -4.19 -8.71 19.61
C LEU A 315 -2.78 -9.21 19.22
N VAL A 316 -1.86 -8.30 18.88
CA VAL A 316 -0.50 -8.70 18.50
C VAL A 316 0.48 -8.70 19.65
N ALA A 317 0.29 -7.87 20.69
CA ALA A 317 1.22 -7.75 21.81
C ALA A 317 1.02 -8.85 22.88
N LEU A 318 -0.22 -9.29 23.12
CA LEU A 318 -0.48 -10.24 24.19
C LEU A 318 -0.15 -11.69 23.77
N PRO A 319 0.65 -12.43 24.58
CA PRO A 319 1.03 -13.81 24.29
C PRO A 319 -0.15 -14.78 24.12
N ARG A 320 -1.25 -14.50 24.79
CA ARG A 320 -2.50 -15.27 24.73
C ARG A 320 -3.07 -15.38 23.32
N PHE A 321 -2.78 -14.42 22.46
CA PHE A 321 -3.28 -14.35 21.08
C PHE A 321 -2.21 -14.75 20.05
N TYR A 322 -1.22 -15.55 20.43
CA TYR A 322 -0.08 -15.92 19.58
C TYR A 322 -0.48 -17.00 18.56
N SER A 323 -1.35 -16.64 17.61
CA SER A 323 -1.78 -17.50 16.49
C SER A 323 -2.00 -16.69 15.21
N VAL A 324 -2.21 -17.37 14.09
CA VAL A 324 -2.42 -16.75 12.76
C VAL A 324 -3.74 -15.98 12.72
N GLY A 325 -4.78 -16.47 13.37
CA GLY A 325 -6.10 -15.84 13.35
C GLY A 325 -6.10 -14.41 13.95
N PRO A 326 -5.68 -14.22 15.19
CA PRO A 326 -5.54 -12.88 15.78
C PRO A 326 -4.61 -11.96 15.00
N LEU A 327 -3.52 -12.46 14.41
CA LEU A 327 -2.67 -11.65 13.54
C LEU A 327 -3.42 -11.18 12.29
N PHE A 328 -4.21 -12.06 11.67
CA PHE A 328 -5.05 -11.71 10.53
C PHE A 328 -6.05 -10.60 10.90
N VAL A 329 -6.78 -10.79 11.99
CA VAL A 329 -7.77 -9.80 12.47
C VAL A 329 -7.10 -8.47 12.79
N ALA A 330 -5.98 -8.48 13.51
CA ALA A 330 -5.22 -7.28 13.81
C ALA A 330 -4.76 -6.57 12.53
N SER A 331 -4.26 -7.32 11.55
CA SER A 331 -3.82 -6.76 10.26
C SER A 331 -4.99 -6.13 9.49
N VAL A 332 -6.16 -6.76 9.45
CA VAL A 332 -7.36 -6.20 8.81
C VAL A 332 -7.80 -4.92 9.51
N LEU A 333 -7.90 -4.94 10.83
CA LEU A 333 -8.31 -3.77 11.61
C LEU A 333 -7.33 -2.61 11.46
N THR A 334 -6.02 -2.89 11.47
CA THR A 334 -5.00 -1.86 11.23
C THR A 334 -5.13 -1.26 9.84
N PHE A 335 -5.30 -2.09 8.79
CA PHE A 335 -5.43 -1.62 7.42
C PHE A 335 -6.64 -0.71 7.22
N VAL A 336 -7.79 -1.10 7.79
CA VAL A 336 -9.00 -0.27 7.84
C VAL A 336 -8.78 1.01 8.65
N GLY A 337 -8.10 0.90 9.78
CA GLY A 337 -7.77 2.06 10.62
C GLY A 337 -6.87 3.08 9.93
N VAL A 338 -5.90 2.62 9.10
CA VAL A 338 -5.08 3.53 8.29
C VAL A 338 -5.93 4.26 7.24
N PHE A 339 -6.94 3.62 6.66
CA PHE A 339 -7.87 4.30 5.76
C PHE A 339 -8.63 5.43 6.48
N PHE A 340 -9.17 5.17 7.67
CA PHE A 340 -9.79 6.21 8.50
C PHE A 340 -8.80 7.32 8.87
N ASP A 341 -7.57 6.97 9.23
CA ASP A 341 -6.53 7.94 9.53
C ASP A 341 -6.24 8.86 8.33
N ARG A 342 -6.19 8.33 7.10
CA ARG A 342 -6.02 9.15 5.90
C ARG A 342 -7.24 10.02 5.61
N THR A 343 -8.42 9.52 5.85
CA THR A 343 -9.68 10.32 5.74
C THR A 343 -9.67 11.47 6.74
N ILE A 344 -9.27 11.22 8.01
CA ILE A 344 -9.13 12.29 9.02
C ILE A 344 -8.08 13.30 8.57
N PHE A 345 -6.91 12.83 8.11
CA PHE A 345 -5.82 13.68 7.69
C PHE A 345 -6.24 14.66 6.57
N VAL A 346 -6.91 14.18 5.54
CA VAL A 346 -7.38 15.02 4.44
C VAL A 346 -8.49 15.97 4.90
N ASN A 347 -9.42 15.50 5.71
CA ASN A 347 -10.57 16.31 6.12
C ASN A 347 -10.18 17.35 7.18
N ALA A 348 -9.36 17.01 8.17
CA ALA A 348 -9.01 17.91 9.27
C ALA A 348 -8.28 19.18 8.80
N GLY A 349 -7.52 19.09 7.70
CA GLY A 349 -6.88 20.27 7.11
C GLY A 349 -7.84 21.26 6.45
N GLN A 350 -9.12 20.88 6.27
CA GLN A 350 -10.13 21.70 5.59
C GLN A 350 -11.32 22.09 6.48
N VAL A 351 -11.43 21.47 7.66
CA VAL A 351 -12.52 21.74 8.62
C VAL A 351 -12.51 23.19 9.08
N VAL A 352 -11.31 23.76 9.27
CA VAL A 352 -11.12 25.15 9.63
C VAL A 352 -10.84 25.98 8.38
N SER A 353 -11.37 27.20 8.34
CA SER A 353 -11.17 28.14 7.22
C SER A 353 -9.68 28.40 6.95
N SER A 354 -9.34 28.64 5.68
CA SER A 354 -7.96 29.01 5.28
C SER A 354 -7.49 30.33 5.92
N THR A 355 -8.40 31.18 6.38
CA THR A 355 -8.09 32.42 7.10
C THR A 355 -7.69 32.20 8.57
N ALA A 356 -7.85 30.98 9.09
CA ALA A 356 -7.50 30.66 10.46
C ALA A 356 -6.01 30.87 10.80
N ALA A 357 -5.12 30.72 9.81
CA ALA A 357 -3.70 31.04 9.96
C ALA A 357 -3.44 32.52 10.30
N SER A 358 -4.38 33.44 9.98
CA SER A 358 -4.35 34.84 10.34
C SER A 358 -5.01 35.15 11.69
N GLY A 359 -5.34 34.11 12.48
CA GLY A 359 -6.04 34.25 13.77
C GLY A 359 -7.57 34.44 13.67
N VAL A 360 -8.13 34.41 12.45
CA VAL A 360 -9.56 34.50 12.23
C VAL A 360 -10.10 33.10 11.99
N VAL A 361 -10.80 32.55 12.98
CA VAL A 361 -11.48 31.24 12.88
C VAL A 361 -12.95 31.47 12.57
N SER A 362 -13.43 30.90 11.48
CA SER A 362 -14.84 30.93 11.15
C SER A 362 -15.57 29.72 11.78
N MET A 363 -16.57 30.00 12.58
CA MET A 363 -17.50 29.01 13.09
C MET A 363 -18.86 29.17 12.39
N PRO A 364 -19.59 28.11 12.06
CA PRO A 364 -19.32 26.69 12.35
C PRO A 364 -18.22 26.09 11.47
N PHE A 365 -17.68 24.94 11.89
CA PHE A 365 -16.71 24.16 11.10
C PHE A 365 -17.25 23.82 9.70
N ASN A 366 -16.36 23.84 8.71
CA ASN A 366 -16.69 23.31 7.40
C ASN A 366 -17.00 21.81 7.51
N THR A 367 -18.10 21.39 6.92
CA THR A 367 -18.51 19.99 6.92
C THR A 367 -18.50 19.40 5.53
N TYR A 368 -18.02 18.17 5.43
CA TYR A 368 -18.00 17.38 4.22
C TYR A 368 -18.72 16.05 4.44
N THR A 369 -19.55 15.70 3.48
CA THR A 369 -20.24 14.42 3.44
C THR A 369 -19.93 13.77 2.11
N PRO A 370 -19.29 12.58 2.07
CA PRO A 370 -19.01 11.90 0.81
C PRO A 370 -20.29 11.63 0.03
N SER A 371 -20.27 11.86 -1.28
CA SER A 371 -21.36 11.48 -2.16
C SER A 371 -21.40 9.97 -2.38
N LEU A 372 -22.55 9.46 -2.81
CA LEU A 372 -22.67 8.03 -3.16
C LEU A 372 -21.75 7.65 -4.32
N VAL A 373 -21.44 8.59 -5.21
CA VAL A 373 -20.53 8.39 -6.34
C VAL A 373 -19.10 8.24 -5.86
N GLU A 374 -18.63 9.08 -4.93
CA GLU A 374 -17.31 8.94 -4.32
C GLU A 374 -17.17 7.60 -3.58
N ILE A 375 -18.20 7.22 -2.83
CA ILE A 375 -18.22 5.91 -2.12
C ILE A 375 -18.15 4.75 -3.12
N ALA A 376 -18.93 4.82 -4.22
CA ALA A 376 -18.94 3.79 -5.24
C ALA A 376 -17.56 3.65 -5.93
N ILE A 377 -16.90 4.76 -6.26
CA ILE A 377 -15.56 4.76 -6.84
C ILE A 377 -14.56 4.12 -5.89
N VAL A 378 -14.58 4.46 -4.59
CA VAL A 378 -13.66 3.89 -3.59
C VAL A 378 -13.92 2.39 -3.39
N ILE A 379 -15.17 1.94 -3.34
CA ILE A 379 -15.52 0.52 -3.32
C ILE A 379 -14.94 -0.20 -4.57
N GLY A 380 -15.11 0.41 -5.75
CA GLY A 380 -14.53 -0.09 -7.00
C GLY A 380 -13.01 -0.15 -6.98
N ALA A 381 -12.34 0.83 -6.39
CA ALA A 381 -10.89 0.86 -6.23
C ALA A 381 -10.38 -0.33 -5.39
N PHE A 382 -11.00 -0.61 -4.25
CA PHE A 382 -10.71 -1.81 -3.46
C PHE A 382 -11.03 -3.09 -4.25
N GLY A 383 -12.14 -3.11 -4.99
CA GLY A 383 -12.52 -4.22 -5.88
C GLY A 383 -11.47 -4.46 -6.96
N PHE A 384 -10.98 -3.41 -7.62
CA PHE A 384 -9.93 -3.49 -8.64
C PHE A 384 -8.62 -4.02 -8.05
N PHE A 385 -8.17 -3.44 -6.94
CA PHE A 385 -6.95 -3.86 -6.26
C PHE A 385 -7.00 -5.35 -5.88
N ALA A 386 -8.08 -5.79 -5.23
CA ALA A 386 -8.25 -7.18 -4.81
C ALA A 386 -8.40 -8.13 -6.01
N MET A 387 -9.11 -7.73 -7.07
CA MET A 387 -9.26 -8.52 -8.30
C MET A 387 -7.92 -8.69 -9.01
N ALA A 388 -7.17 -7.59 -9.23
CA ALA A 388 -5.87 -7.63 -9.89
C ALA A 388 -4.90 -8.54 -9.16
N TYR A 389 -4.84 -8.45 -7.82
CA TYR A 389 -3.98 -9.32 -7.02
C TYR A 389 -4.45 -10.78 -7.06
N THR A 390 -5.76 -11.04 -6.95
CA THR A 390 -6.30 -12.41 -7.02
C THR A 390 -6.02 -13.08 -8.37
N LEU A 391 -6.12 -12.31 -9.47
CA LEU A 391 -5.76 -12.80 -10.79
C LEU A 391 -4.25 -13.07 -10.89
N ALA A 392 -3.41 -12.17 -10.39
CA ALA A 392 -1.97 -12.37 -10.38
C ALA A 392 -1.57 -13.61 -9.57
N GLU A 393 -2.11 -13.80 -8.36
CA GLU A 393 -1.86 -14.99 -7.53
C GLU A 393 -2.29 -16.28 -8.24
N ARG A 394 -3.29 -16.21 -9.13
CA ARG A 394 -3.81 -17.37 -9.85
C ARG A 394 -3.03 -17.69 -11.13
N PHE A 395 -2.61 -16.67 -11.87
CA PHE A 395 -2.04 -16.86 -13.19
C PHE A 395 -0.51 -16.76 -13.23
N LEU A 396 0.12 -16.17 -12.22
CA LEU A 396 1.57 -16.05 -12.15
C LEU A 396 2.17 -17.14 -11.26
N ASP A 397 3.39 -17.54 -11.57
CA ASP A 397 4.13 -18.49 -10.74
C ASP A 397 4.65 -17.79 -9.47
N MET A 398 3.97 -18.03 -8.37
CA MET A 398 4.33 -17.51 -7.04
C MET A 398 5.34 -18.40 -6.31
N SER A 399 5.77 -19.52 -6.91
CA SER A 399 6.78 -20.39 -6.30
C SER A 399 8.10 -19.64 -6.15
N GLU A 400 8.73 -19.82 -4.99
CA GLU A 400 10.04 -19.25 -4.73
C GLU A 400 11.09 -20.06 -5.46
N HIS A 401 12.02 -19.35 -6.10
CA HIS A 401 13.24 -19.97 -6.56
C HIS A 401 14.22 -19.92 -5.38
N THR A 402 14.46 -21.07 -4.75
CA THR A 402 15.55 -21.28 -3.80
C THR A 402 16.90 -21.19 -4.53
N GLY A 403 17.22 -20.01 -5.06
CA GLY A 403 18.58 -19.69 -5.47
C GLY A 403 19.31 -19.07 -4.27
N ASP A 404 20.61 -19.37 -4.12
CA ASP A 404 21.49 -18.76 -3.12
C ASP A 404 21.71 -17.27 -3.41
N HIS A 405 20.63 -16.48 -3.26
CA HIS A 405 20.69 -15.03 -3.44
C HIS A 405 21.26 -14.40 -2.17
N LEU A 406 22.52 -13.99 -2.25
CA LEU A 406 23.13 -13.14 -1.21
C LEU A 406 22.40 -11.79 -1.16
N PRO A 407 22.17 -11.23 0.04
CA PRO A 407 21.58 -9.90 0.18
C PRO A 407 22.33 -8.86 -0.65
N ILE A 408 21.61 -7.89 -1.22
CA ILE A 408 22.20 -6.88 -2.10
C ILE A 408 23.38 -6.17 -1.43
N LEU A 409 23.26 -5.80 -0.15
CA LEU A 409 24.33 -5.13 0.60
C LEU A 409 25.54 -6.01 0.87
N SER A 410 25.38 -7.35 1.01
CA SER A 410 26.51 -8.25 1.24
C SER A 410 27.35 -8.49 -0.03
N ARG A 411 26.78 -8.27 -1.21
CA ARG A 411 27.49 -8.36 -2.49
C ARG A 411 28.42 -7.17 -2.75
N TRP A 412 28.10 -5.99 -2.22
CA TRP A 412 28.91 -4.79 -2.43
C TRP A 412 30.17 -4.74 -1.57
N GLY A 413 30.24 -5.53 -0.49
CA GLY A 413 31.42 -5.61 0.39
C GLY A 413 32.45 -6.69 0.05
N ARG A 414 32.17 -7.58 -0.92
CA ARG A 414 33.10 -8.61 -1.34
C ARG A 414 33.71 -8.28 -2.70
N HIS A 415 34.79 -7.54 -2.71
CA HIS A 415 35.79 -7.68 -3.74
C HIS A 415 36.50 -9.00 -3.47
N ASP A 416 36.21 -10.02 -4.27
CA ASP A 416 36.99 -11.26 -4.30
C ASP A 416 38.22 -11.02 -5.18
N PRO A 417 39.43 -10.83 -4.61
CA PRO A 417 40.63 -10.58 -5.43
C PRO A 417 41.13 -11.85 -6.13
N HIS A 418 40.58 -13.01 -5.81
CA HIS A 418 40.97 -14.29 -6.37
C HIS A 418 39.74 -15.15 -6.64
N GLY A 419 39.35 -15.22 -7.94
CA GLY A 419 38.27 -16.07 -8.43
C GLY A 419 38.53 -17.56 -8.24
N HIS A 420 38.44 -18.05 -7.02
CA HIS A 420 38.34 -19.47 -6.74
C HIS A 420 36.87 -19.86 -6.54
N ALA A 421 36.39 -20.65 -7.50
CA ALA A 421 35.13 -21.36 -7.36
C ALA A 421 35.13 -22.14 -6.04
N ALA A 422 34.28 -21.73 -5.10
CA ALA A 422 34.04 -22.49 -3.87
C ALA A 422 33.28 -23.77 -4.25
N ALA A 423 34.02 -24.87 -4.26
CA ALA A 423 33.45 -26.22 -4.27
C ALA A 423 32.54 -26.39 -3.03
N GLY A 424 31.30 -26.80 -3.25
CA GLY A 424 30.33 -27.02 -2.19
C GLY A 424 30.79 -28.13 -1.22
N PRO A 425 30.45 -28.03 0.07
CA PRO A 425 30.81 -29.00 1.09
C PRO A 425 29.81 -30.15 1.22
N TYR A 426 29.55 -30.89 0.11
CA TYR A 426 28.85 -32.18 0.18
C TYR A 426 29.43 -33.14 -0.86
N ALA A 427 30.62 -33.64 -0.56
CA ALA A 427 31.15 -34.85 -1.19
C ALA A 427 32.09 -35.58 -0.18
N HIS A 428 31.50 -36.29 0.76
CA HIS A 428 32.08 -37.44 1.41
C HIS A 428 30.98 -38.48 1.51
N GLY A 429 30.90 -39.30 0.64
CA GLY A 429 31.41 -40.55 0.18
C GLY A 429 31.59 -41.57 1.27
N THR A 430 30.58 -42.47 1.33
CA THR A 430 30.69 -43.78 1.93
C THR A 430 32.02 -44.46 1.52
N ALA A 431 32.84 -44.81 2.50
CA ALA A 431 33.82 -45.87 2.38
C ALA A 431 33.56 -46.86 3.50
N ALA A 432 33.04 -48.01 3.13
CA ALA A 432 33.07 -49.20 3.94
C ALA A 432 34.53 -49.60 4.19
N THR A 433 34.83 -50.00 5.39
CA THR A 433 35.94 -50.92 5.68
C THR A 433 35.48 -51.94 6.66
N GLU A 434 35.49 -53.17 6.18
CA GLU A 434 35.64 -54.37 6.95
C GLU A 434 36.86 -54.29 7.89
N HIS A 435 36.68 -54.58 9.10
CA HIS A 435 37.34 -55.64 9.94
C HIS A 435 36.73 -55.59 11.32
#